data_f9fceb829f52e2ad4d00916efd177f25
#
_entry.id   f9fceb829f52e2ad4d00916efd177f25
#
_cell.length_a   1.000
_cell.length_b   1.000
_cell.length_c   1.000
_cell.angle_alpha   90.00
_cell.angle_beta   90.00
_cell.angle_gamma   90.00
#
_symmetry.space_group_name_H-M   'P 1'
#
loop_
_entity.id
_entity.type
_entity.pdbx_description
1 polymer ?
#
loop_
_entity_poly.entity_id
_entity_poly.type
_entity_poly.pdbx_seq_one_letter_code
_entity_poly.pdbx_strand_id
1 'polypeptide(L)'
;MKDSELNIDLTCHVLYSKPCKAQIQSKIALHYPEGEQEAIWTRVQKQYAAFLSDWRTDLGGAKNFHNGAGGNYDCVALMAYYVVCKDVTSVEEIEQMEGDLFLPVFRKMKFVDCNRPIFKRLMHRAFLNAEKQCDKWGDFKMNVAPFDKGKPIYYEFTECPTAEFAKKHGLLEVMPALCNPDFTA
;
A
#
# COMPACT_ATOMS: atom_id res chain seq x y z
N MET A 1 -4.37 -6.60 11.14
CA MET A 1 -5.74 -6.34 10.64
C MET A 1 -6.61 -7.54 11.00
N LYS A 2 -7.86 -7.34 11.40
CA LYS A 2 -8.80 -8.43 11.70
C LYS A 2 -9.44 -8.91 10.39
N ASP A 3 -9.83 -10.20 10.31
CA ASP A 3 -10.49 -10.75 9.12
C ASP A 3 -11.73 -9.95 8.69
N SER A 4 -12.46 -9.37 9.66
CA SER A 4 -13.61 -8.50 9.40
C SER A 4 -13.25 -7.17 8.70
N GLU A 5 -11.98 -6.79 8.67
CA GLU A 5 -11.48 -5.58 8.01
C GLU A 5 -11.01 -5.85 6.58
N LEU A 6 -10.91 -7.12 6.20
CA LEU A 6 -10.57 -7.51 4.84
C LEU A 6 -11.79 -7.48 3.93
N ASN A 7 -11.59 -7.01 2.71
CA ASN A 7 -12.54 -7.24 1.64
C ASN A 7 -12.04 -8.41 0.81
N ILE A 8 -12.66 -9.57 0.97
CA ILE A 8 -12.30 -10.80 0.25
C ILE A 8 -13.46 -11.16 -0.65
N ASP A 9 -13.21 -11.13 -1.95
CA ASP A 9 -14.11 -11.69 -2.94
C ASP A 9 -13.59 -13.07 -3.35
N LEU A 10 -14.25 -14.10 -2.87
CA LEU A 10 -13.83 -15.47 -3.14
C LEU A 10 -14.01 -15.88 -4.61
N THR A 11 -14.89 -15.23 -5.34
CA THR A 11 -15.12 -15.52 -6.76
C THR A 11 -14.05 -14.91 -7.66
N CYS A 12 -13.62 -13.68 -7.35
CA CYS A 12 -12.60 -12.94 -8.08
C CYS A 12 -11.21 -13.08 -7.46
N HIS A 13 -11.08 -13.71 -6.28
CA HIS A 13 -9.86 -13.73 -5.47
C HIS A 13 -9.34 -12.32 -5.13
N VAL A 14 -10.24 -11.34 -5.06
CA VAL A 14 -9.90 -9.95 -4.74
C VAL A 14 -9.65 -9.81 -3.25
N LEU A 15 -8.53 -9.22 -2.90
CA LEU A 15 -8.12 -8.99 -1.52
C LEU A 15 -7.60 -7.55 -1.39
N TYR A 16 -8.26 -6.71 -0.57
CA TYR A 16 -7.84 -5.35 -0.21
C TYR A 16 -8.57 -4.91 1.06
N SER A 17 -8.07 -3.86 1.71
CA SER A 17 -8.66 -3.40 2.96
C SER A 17 -10.01 -2.70 2.76
N LYS A 18 -10.89 -2.78 3.79
CA LYS A 18 -12.14 -2.03 3.76
C LYS A 18 -11.96 -0.51 3.65
N PRO A 19 -10.96 0.11 4.34
CA PRO A 19 -10.65 1.51 4.13
C PRO A 19 -10.27 1.84 2.68
N CYS A 20 -9.43 1.05 2.05
CA CYS A 20 -9.04 1.24 0.65
C CYS A 20 -10.27 1.18 -0.27
N LYS A 21 -11.14 0.16 -0.10
CA LYS A 21 -12.42 0.07 -0.83
C LYS A 21 -13.25 1.33 -0.68
N ALA A 22 -13.46 1.76 0.57
CA ALA A 22 -14.31 2.92 0.87
C ALA A 22 -13.76 4.20 0.22
N GLN A 23 -12.45 4.38 0.22
CA GLN A 23 -11.80 5.51 -0.45
C GLN A 23 -12.00 5.49 -1.96
N ILE A 24 -11.73 4.36 -2.62
CA ILE A 24 -11.92 4.23 -4.07
C ILE A 24 -13.38 4.51 -4.43
N GLN A 25 -14.34 3.93 -3.71
CA GLN A 25 -15.77 4.17 -3.96
C GLN A 25 -16.16 5.64 -3.74
N SER A 26 -15.59 6.30 -2.73
CA SER A 26 -15.83 7.72 -2.47
C SER A 26 -15.30 8.60 -3.62
N LYS A 27 -14.14 8.26 -4.17
CA LYS A 27 -13.56 8.99 -5.32
C LYS A 27 -14.36 8.74 -6.61
N ILE A 28 -14.83 7.52 -6.84
CA ILE A 28 -15.74 7.22 -7.94
C ILE A 28 -17.02 8.06 -7.82
N ALA A 29 -17.59 8.16 -6.61
CA ALA A 29 -18.78 8.96 -6.37
C ALA A 29 -18.55 10.48 -6.55
N LEU A 30 -17.32 10.95 -6.35
CA LEU A 30 -16.94 12.34 -6.59
C LEU A 30 -16.83 12.66 -8.09
N HIS A 31 -16.29 11.74 -8.87
CA HIS A 31 -15.93 11.98 -10.28
C HIS A 31 -17.00 11.55 -11.30
N TYR A 32 -17.91 10.63 -10.92
CA TYR A 32 -18.87 10.05 -11.84
C TYR A 32 -20.33 10.18 -11.38
N PRO A 33 -21.28 10.39 -12.31
CA PRO A 33 -22.72 10.38 -12.01
C PRO A 33 -23.15 9.07 -11.34
N GLU A 34 -24.17 9.15 -10.49
CA GLU A 34 -24.66 8.00 -9.70
C GLU A 34 -24.96 6.76 -10.58
N GLY A 35 -25.55 6.97 -11.75
CA GLY A 35 -25.87 5.87 -12.68
C GLY A 35 -24.67 5.15 -13.30
N GLU A 36 -23.46 5.71 -13.22
CA GLU A 36 -22.23 5.14 -13.79
C GLU A 36 -21.32 4.50 -12.73
N GLN A 37 -21.48 4.86 -11.46
CA GLN A 37 -20.55 4.50 -10.39
C GLN A 37 -20.34 3.00 -10.25
N GLU A 38 -21.41 2.21 -10.32
CA GLU A 38 -21.32 0.75 -10.20
C GLU A 38 -20.59 0.12 -11.40
N ALA A 39 -20.79 0.65 -12.59
CA ALA A 39 -20.07 0.19 -13.78
C ALA A 39 -18.57 0.51 -13.69
N ILE A 40 -18.21 1.69 -13.21
CA ILE A 40 -16.81 2.09 -12.98
C ILE A 40 -16.20 1.21 -11.90
N TRP A 41 -16.89 1.02 -10.76
CA TRP A 41 -16.41 0.15 -9.69
C TRP A 41 -16.16 -1.28 -10.18
N THR A 42 -17.07 -1.83 -10.97
CA THR A 42 -16.91 -3.15 -11.59
C THR A 42 -15.67 -3.21 -12.50
N ARG A 43 -15.38 -2.13 -13.25
CA ARG A 43 -14.16 -2.05 -14.07
C ARG A 43 -12.90 -2.02 -13.20
N VAL A 44 -12.90 -1.28 -12.11
CA VAL A 44 -11.79 -1.24 -11.14
C VAL A 44 -11.54 -2.63 -10.56
N GLN A 45 -12.59 -3.34 -10.14
CA GLN A 45 -12.45 -4.70 -9.61
C GLN A 45 -11.88 -5.68 -10.65
N LYS A 46 -12.33 -5.60 -11.91
CA LYS A 46 -11.80 -6.43 -13.00
C LYS A 46 -10.32 -6.12 -13.27
N GLN A 47 -9.95 -4.84 -13.30
CA GLN A 47 -8.56 -4.42 -13.47
C GLN A 47 -7.68 -4.89 -12.31
N TYR A 48 -8.18 -4.77 -11.08
CA TYR A 48 -7.49 -5.28 -9.90
C TYR A 48 -7.31 -6.79 -9.94
N ALA A 49 -8.34 -7.54 -10.30
CA ALA A 49 -8.25 -9.00 -10.44
C ALA A 49 -7.23 -9.42 -11.53
N ALA A 50 -7.17 -8.68 -12.65
CA ALA A 50 -6.17 -8.90 -13.68
C ALA A 50 -4.75 -8.64 -13.19
N PHE A 51 -4.53 -7.54 -12.48
CA PHE A 51 -3.26 -7.22 -11.84
C PHE A 51 -2.86 -8.28 -10.82
N LEU A 52 -3.79 -8.70 -9.98
CA LEU A 52 -3.54 -9.69 -8.94
C LEU A 52 -3.25 -11.08 -9.52
N SER A 53 -3.78 -11.41 -10.68
CA SER A 53 -3.46 -12.66 -11.40
C SER A 53 -1.98 -12.71 -11.81
N ASP A 54 -1.42 -11.58 -12.21
CA ASP A 54 0.00 -11.46 -12.57
C ASP A 54 0.93 -11.49 -11.35
N TRP A 55 0.45 -11.05 -10.20
CA TRP A 55 1.27 -10.86 -8.99
C TRP A 55 0.95 -11.83 -7.84
N ARG A 56 -0.07 -12.61 -7.98
CA ARG A 56 -0.64 -13.41 -6.89
C ARG A 56 0.34 -14.38 -6.24
N THR A 57 1.24 -14.98 -7.02
CA THR A 57 2.25 -15.90 -6.52
C THR A 57 3.21 -15.21 -5.55
N ASP A 58 3.60 -13.98 -5.86
CA ASP A 58 4.57 -13.20 -5.10
C ASP A 58 3.98 -12.72 -3.77
N LEU A 59 2.69 -12.32 -3.75
CA LEU A 59 2.02 -11.87 -2.53
C LEU A 59 1.49 -13.01 -1.65
N GLY A 60 1.30 -14.21 -2.19
CA GLY A 60 0.87 -15.40 -1.44
C GLY A 60 -0.56 -15.34 -0.88
N GLY A 61 -1.41 -14.44 -1.35
CA GLY A 61 -2.82 -14.34 -0.99
C GLY A 61 -3.09 -13.90 0.46
N ALA A 62 -4.23 -14.32 1.04
CA ALA A 62 -4.71 -13.87 2.35
C ALA A 62 -3.70 -14.12 3.50
N LYS A 63 -2.92 -15.19 3.43
CA LYS A 63 -1.90 -15.48 4.44
C LYS A 63 -0.85 -14.38 4.51
N ASN A 64 -0.38 -13.89 3.37
CA ASN A 64 0.61 -12.82 3.32
C ASN A 64 -0.01 -11.48 3.67
N PHE A 65 -1.29 -11.26 3.39
CA PHE A 65 -2.00 -10.08 3.86
C PHE A 65 -1.87 -9.91 5.38
N HIS A 66 -2.12 -10.98 6.15
CA HIS A 66 -1.96 -10.96 7.61
C HIS A 66 -0.51 -10.83 8.07
N ASN A 67 0.44 -11.24 7.25
CA ASN A 67 1.87 -11.16 7.56
C ASN A 67 2.53 -9.82 7.20
N GLY A 68 1.76 -8.81 6.79
CA GLY A 68 2.26 -7.47 6.48
C GLY A 68 2.18 -7.06 5.00
N ALA A 69 1.78 -7.97 4.10
CA ALA A 69 1.61 -7.64 2.68
C ALA A 69 0.33 -6.85 2.38
N GLY A 70 -0.47 -6.50 3.40
CA GLY A 70 -1.75 -5.79 3.23
C GLY A 70 -1.63 -4.49 2.47
N GLY A 71 -0.61 -3.68 2.79
CA GLY A 71 -0.33 -2.44 2.07
C GLY A 71 -0.07 -2.66 0.58
N ASN A 72 0.60 -3.74 0.20
CA ASN A 72 0.87 -4.05 -1.20
C ASN A 72 -0.42 -4.37 -1.97
N TYR A 73 -1.39 -5.05 -1.35
CA TYR A 73 -2.70 -5.26 -1.96
C TYR A 73 -3.46 -3.95 -2.15
N ASP A 74 -3.43 -3.04 -1.17
CA ASP A 74 -4.04 -1.73 -1.28
C ASP A 74 -3.36 -0.89 -2.38
N CYS A 75 -2.01 -0.91 -2.49
CA CYS A 75 -1.28 -0.27 -3.59
C CYS A 75 -1.73 -0.79 -4.97
N VAL A 76 -1.90 -2.11 -5.13
CA VAL A 76 -2.39 -2.68 -6.40
C VAL A 76 -3.83 -2.24 -6.70
N ALA A 77 -4.68 -2.12 -5.67
CA ALA A 77 -6.06 -1.62 -5.84
C ALA A 77 -6.08 -0.14 -6.25
N LEU A 78 -5.21 0.69 -5.67
CA LEU A 78 -5.05 2.09 -6.07
C LEU A 78 -4.50 2.23 -7.49
N MET A 79 -3.54 1.38 -7.89
CA MET A 79 -3.07 1.33 -9.28
C MET A 79 -4.20 0.96 -10.24
N ALA A 80 -5.06 -0.01 -9.87
CA ALA A 80 -6.20 -0.41 -10.70
C ALA A 80 -7.21 0.72 -10.83
N TYR A 81 -7.50 1.43 -9.75
CA TYR A 81 -8.35 2.63 -9.77
C TYR A 81 -7.75 3.71 -10.68
N TYR A 82 -6.46 4.00 -10.53
CA TYR A 82 -5.78 4.99 -11.37
C TYR A 82 -5.89 4.66 -12.85
N VAL A 83 -5.63 3.42 -13.25
CA VAL A 83 -5.72 3.00 -14.67
C VAL A 83 -7.12 3.17 -15.23
N VAL A 84 -8.15 2.79 -14.47
CA VAL A 84 -9.54 2.83 -14.93
C VAL A 84 -10.08 4.25 -14.99
N CYS A 85 -9.62 5.11 -14.08
CA CYS A 85 -10.10 6.48 -13.88
C CYS A 85 -9.08 7.54 -14.30
N LYS A 86 -8.09 7.18 -15.13
CA LYS A 86 -6.94 8.03 -15.52
C LYS A 86 -7.36 9.40 -16.09
N ASP A 87 -8.52 9.48 -16.74
CA ASP A 87 -9.02 10.71 -17.34
C ASP A 87 -9.49 11.75 -16.30
N VAL A 88 -9.77 11.32 -15.06
CA VAL A 88 -10.34 12.16 -14.00
C VAL A 88 -9.54 12.11 -12.70
N THR A 89 -8.54 11.22 -12.59
CA THR A 89 -7.72 11.00 -11.39
C THR A 89 -6.29 11.45 -11.66
N SER A 90 -5.70 12.18 -10.72
CA SER A 90 -4.29 12.57 -10.76
C SER A 90 -3.41 11.71 -9.84
N VAL A 91 -2.09 11.80 -10.03
CA VAL A 91 -1.11 11.15 -9.16
C VAL A 91 -1.18 11.71 -7.73
N GLU A 92 -1.44 13.02 -7.60
CA GLU A 92 -1.62 13.69 -6.31
C GLU A 92 -2.86 13.19 -5.57
N GLU A 93 -3.91 12.82 -6.28
CA GLU A 93 -5.08 12.19 -5.66
C GLU A 93 -4.76 10.81 -5.11
N ILE A 94 -3.96 10.01 -5.82
CA ILE A 94 -3.48 8.72 -5.33
C ILE A 94 -2.61 8.90 -4.08
N GLU A 95 -1.70 9.90 -4.06
CA GLU A 95 -0.88 10.23 -2.89
C GLU A 95 -1.74 10.58 -1.68
N GLN A 96 -2.77 11.39 -1.87
CA GLN A 96 -3.71 11.72 -0.80
C GLN A 96 -4.45 10.48 -0.29
N MET A 97 -4.93 9.62 -1.19
CA MET A 97 -5.63 8.38 -0.83
C MET A 97 -4.73 7.45 -0.01
N GLU A 98 -3.48 7.25 -0.45
CA GLU A 98 -2.50 6.42 0.28
C GLU A 98 -2.18 7.04 1.65
N GLY A 99 -1.93 8.35 1.70
CA GLY A 99 -1.71 9.07 2.96
C GLY A 99 -2.86 8.88 3.94
N ASP A 100 -4.10 8.95 3.49
CA ASP A 100 -5.28 8.76 4.34
C ASP A 100 -5.44 7.31 4.85
N LEU A 101 -4.92 6.32 4.12
CA LEU A 101 -4.86 4.93 4.60
C LEU A 101 -3.84 4.76 5.75
N PHE A 102 -2.71 5.47 5.68
CA PHE A 102 -1.65 5.42 6.70
C PHE A 102 -1.92 6.34 7.90
N LEU A 103 -2.56 7.50 7.72
CA LEU A 103 -2.84 8.48 8.78
C LEU A 103 -3.42 7.90 10.08
N PRO A 104 -4.38 6.95 10.06
CA PRO A 104 -4.91 6.37 11.29
C PRO A 104 -3.87 5.64 12.14
N VAL A 105 -2.85 5.05 11.49
CA VAL A 105 -1.74 4.36 12.16
C VAL A 105 -0.86 5.39 12.88
N PHE A 106 -0.48 6.45 12.18
CA PHE A 106 0.38 7.51 12.73
C PHE A 106 -0.33 8.37 13.77
N ARG A 107 -1.63 8.62 13.64
CA ARG A 107 -2.42 9.32 14.67
C ARG A 107 -2.41 8.60 16.02
N LYS A 108 -2.32 7.28 16.04
CA LYS A 108 -2.16 6.50 17.28
C LYS A 108 -0.77 6.67 17.91
N MET A 109 0.21 7.11 17.13
CA MET A 109 1.59 7.33 17.55
C MET A 109 1.89 8.78 17.98
N LYS A 110 0.88 9.66 18.05
CA LYS A 110 1.02 11.10 18.39
C LYS A 110 1.84 11.38 19.65
N PHE A 111 1.89 10.44 20.60
CA PHE A 111 2.63 10.58 21.85
C PHE A 111 4.05 10.01 21.79
N VAL A 112 4.45 9.47 20.64
CA VAL A 112 5.79 8.89 20.45
C VAL A 112 6.67 9.91 19.76
N ASP A 113 7.54 10.55 20.53
CA ASP A 113 8.59 11.39 19.98
C ASP A 113 9.73 10.50 19.44
N CYS A 114 9.67 10.20 18.14
CA CYS A 114 10.65 9.35 17.46
C CYS A 114 12.08 9.93 17.48
N ASN A 115 12.26 11.20 17.82
CA ASN A 115 13.58 11.83 17.97
C ASN A 115 14.25 11.48 19.32
N ARG A 116 13.47 11.04 20.31
CA ARG A 116 14.06 10.58 21.59
C ARG A 116 14.87 9.30 21.38
N PRO A 117 16.10 9.23 21.93
CA PRO A 117 17.00 8.10 21.70
C PRO A 117 16.42 6.72 22.01
N ILE A 118 15.51 6.64 22.99
CA ILE A 118 14.87 5.39 23.36
C ILE A 118 13.87 4.92 22.29
N PHE A 119 13.03 5.83 21.78
CA PHE A 119 12.08 5.52 20.71
C PHE A 119 12.79 5.28 19.39
N LYS A 120 13.82 6.06 19.07
CA LYS A 120 14.66 5.85 17.92
C LYS A 120 15.29 4.45 17.91
N ARG A 121 15.79 3.98 19.06
CA ARG A 121 16.32 2.62 19.20
C ARG A 121 15.22 1.55 19.03
N LEU A 122 14.02 1.80 19.56
CA LEU A 122 12.89 0.91 19.40
C LEU A 122 12.46 0.81 17.92
N MET A 123 12.35 1.93 17.24
CA MET A 123 12.03 1.98 15.80
C MET A 123 13.10 1.27 14.96
N HIS A 124 14.39 1.53 15.24
CA HIS A 124 15.46 0.82 14.55
C HIS A 124 15.36 -0.71 14.71
N ARG A 125 15.01 -1.20 15.91
CA ARG A 125 14.73 -2.63 16.13
C ARG A 125 13.53 -3.13 15.33
N ALA A 126 12.48 -2.32 15.20
CA ALA A 126 11.33 -2.65 14.37
C ALA A 126 11.73 -2.78 12.89
N PHE A 127 12.55 -1.87 12.36
CA PHE A 127 13.08 -1.96 11.00
C PHE A 127 14.00 -3.17 10.80
N LEU A 128 14.86 -3.51 11.76
CA LEU A 128 15.67 -4.73 11.70
C LEU A 128 14.80 -6.01 11.70
N ASN A 129 13.65 -5.96 12.38
CA ASN A 129 12.71 -7.06 12.34
C ASN A 129 11.97 -7.12 10.99
N ALA A 130 11.62 -5.96 10.42
CA ALA A 130 11.06 -5.85 9.08
C ALA A 130 12.03 -6.38 8.03
N GLU A 131 13.30 -6.01 8.06
CA GLU A 131 14.38 -6.55 7.19
C GLU A 131 14.41 -8.08 7.18
N LYS A 132 14.26 -8.71 8.34
CA LYS A 132 14.28 -10.19 8.48
C LYS A 132 13.01 -10.87 7.95
N GLN A 133 11.96 -10.13 7.71
CA GLN A 133 10.65 -10.69 7.38
C GLN A 133 10.07 -10.17 6.06
N CYS A 134 10.74 -9.22 5.42
CA CYS A 134 10.20 -8.55 4.24
C CYS A 134 10.06 -9.49 3.02
N ASP A 135 10.82 -10.56 2.95
CA ASP A 135 10.66 -11.65 1.99
C ASP A 135 9.26 -12.30 2.05
N LYS A 136 8.62 -12.27 3.23
CA LYS A 136 7.25 -12.79 3.43
C LYS A 136 6.18 -11.84 2.89
N TRP A 137 6.55 -10.62 2.51
CA TRP A 137 5.64 -9.62 1.94
C TRP A 137 5.57 -9.68 0.42
N GLY A 138 6.21 -10.65 -0.22
CA GLY A 138 6.26 -10.82 -1.66
C GLY A 138 7.64 -10.50 -2.25
N ASP A 139 8.67 -11.16 -1.74
CA ASP A 139 10.06 -11.08 -2.23
C ASP A 139 10.71 -9.69 -2.12
N PHE A 140 10.28 -8.88 -1.16
CA PHE A 140 10.97 -7.64 -0.83
C PHE A 140 12.34 -7.94 -0.22
N LYS A 141 13.35 -7.16 -0.59
CA LYS A 141 14.64 -7.14 0.11
C LYS A 141 14.93 -5.75 0.63
N MET A 142 15.33 -5.70 1.87
CA MET A 142 15.54 -4.46 2.61
C MET A 142 16.88 -4.52 3.33
N ASN A 143 17.59 -3.40 3.37
CA ASN A 143 18.77 -3.20 4.21
C ASN A 143 18.49 -2.10 5.21
N VAL A 144 18.86 -2.32 6.47
CA VAL A 144 18.78 -1.33 7.54
C VAL A 144 20.18 -0.96 7.99
N ALA A 145 20.52 0.34 7.95
CA ALA A 145 21.82 0.81 8.40
C ALA A 145 22.01 0.59 9.92
N PRO A 146 23.26 0.40 10.38
CA PRO A 146 23.57 0.31 11.79
C PRO A 146 23.04 1.50 12.59
N PHE A 147 22.59 1.25 13.82
CA PHE A 147 22.06 2.30 14.69
C PHE A 147 23.13 3.35 15.02
N ASP A 148 22.82 4.60 14.70
CA ASP A 148 23.60 5.77 15.11
C ASP A 148 22.69 6.75 15.86
N LYS A 149 23.03 7.08 17.10
CA LYS A 149 22.25 8.00 17.94
C LYS A 149 22.15 9.41 17.32
N GLY A 150 23.20 9.85 16.63
CA GLY A 150 23.32 11.19 16.05
C GLY A 150 22.71 11.34 14.65
N LYS A 151 22.33 10.22 13.99
CA LYS A 151 21.83 10.22 12.62
C LYS A 151 20.39 9.74 12.54
N PRO A 152 19.60 10.12 11.50
CA PRO A 152 18.33 9.49 11.20
C PRO A 152 18.46 7.97 11.05
N ILE A 153 17.38 7.24 11.29
CA ILE A 153 17.33 5.82 10.90
C ILE A 153 17.30 5.79 9.39
N TYR A 154 18.20 5.02 8.80
CA TYR A 154 18.26 4.82 7.36
C TYR A 154 17.95 3.37 7.03
N TYR A 155 17.09 3.18 6.06
CA TYR A 155 16.82 1.88 5.43
C TYR A 155 16.56 2.10 3.94
N GLU A 156 16.73 1.04 3.18
CA GLU A 156 16.46 1.01 1.74
C GLU A 156 15.90 -0.33 1.33
N PHE A 157 14.99 -0.33 0.38
CA PHE A 157 14.60 -1.53 -0.33
C PHE A 157 15.55 -1.73 -1.51
N THR A 158 16.27 -2.86 -1.52
CA THR A 158 17.16 -3.24 -2.64
C THR A 158 16.39 -4.00 -3.72
N GLU A 159 15.30 -4.65 -3.35
CA GLU A 159 14.32 -5.24 -4.26
C GLU A 159 12.92 -4.84 -3.79
N CYS A 160 12.12 -4.28 -4.70
CA CYS A 160 10.76 -3.83 -4.44
C CYS A 160 9.82 -4.40 -5.52
N PRO A 161 9.14 -5.51 -5.25
CA PRO A 161 8.19 -6.12 -6.20
C PRO A 161 7.10 -5.16 -6.66
N THR A 162 6.67 -4.22 -5.80
CA THR A 162 5.68 -3.20 -6.18
C THR A 162 6.21 -2.29 -7.29
N ALA A 163 7.47 -1.86 -7.18
CA ALA A 163 8.09 -1.02 -8.20
C ALA A 163 8.31 -1.78 -9.52
N GLU A 164 8.74 -3.03 -9.46
CA GLU A 164 8.89 -3.88 -10.65
C GLU A 164 7.53 -4.16 -11.32
N PHE A 165 6.50 -4.40 -10.53
CA PHE A 165 5.13 -4.54 -11.02
C PHE A 165 4.65 -3.25 -11.72
N ALA A 166 4.81 -2.10 -11.07
CA ALA A 166 4.44 -0.81 -11.64
C ALA A 166 5.19 -0.55 -12.95
N LYS A 167 6.49 -0.86 -13.01
CA LYS A 167 7.31 -0.76 -14.22
C LYS A 167 6.78 -1.66 -15.34
N LYS A 168 6.49 -2.92 -15.04
CA LYS A 168 5.92 -3.88 -15.99
C LYS A 168 4.61 -3.38 -16.61
N HIS A 169 3.78 -2.70 -15.84
CA HIS A 169 2.48 -2.21 -16.26
C HIS A 169 2.48 -0.74 -16.72
N GLY A 170 3.65 -0.10 -16.83
CA GLY A 170 3.76 1.30 -17.26
C GLY A 170 3.21 2.31 -16.25
N LEU A 171 3.27 2.00 -14.95
CA LEU A 171 2.70 2.76 -13.84
C LEU A 171 3.77 3.38 -12.93
N LEU A 172 5.02 3.53 -13.40
CA LEU A 172 6.09 4.10 -12.58
C LEU A 172 5.78 5.52 -12.10
N GLU A 173 4.96 6.26 -12.84
CA GLU A 173 4.53 7.62 -12.46
C GLU A 173 3.75 7.66 -11.14
N VAL A 174 3.07 6.55 -10.77
CA VAL A 174 2.28 6.44 -9.54
C VAL A 174 3.14 6.01 -8.33
N MET A 175 4.31 5.43 -8.56
CA MET A 175 5.14 4.90 -7.48
C MET A 175 5.54 5.93 -6.43
N PRO A 176 5.95 7.17 -6.77
CA PRO A 176 6.24 8.18 -5.76
C PRO A 176 5.05 8.43 -4.83
N ALA A 177 3.83 8.51 -5.38
CA ALA A 177 2.59 8.72 -4.62
C ALA A 177 2.31 7.59 -3.62
N LEU A 178 2.62 6.34 -3.99
CA LEU A 178 2.43 5.17 -3.14
C LEU A 178 3.54 5.01 -2.08
N CYS A 179 4.71 5.62 -2.28
CA CYS A 179 5.85 5.52 -1.37
C CYS A 179 6.01 6.74 -0.45
N ASN A 180 5.56 7.95 -0.87
CA ASN A 180 5.74 9.19 -0.12
C ASN A 180 5.17 9.17 1.31
N PRO A 181 4.02 8.53 1.61
CA PRO A 181 3.50 8.45 2.97
C PRO A 181 4.46 7.81 3.97
N ASP A 182 5.36 6.94 3.50
CA ASP A 182 6.39 6.33 4.35
C ASP A 182 7.44 7.34 4.85
N PHE A 183 7.61 8.47 4.15
CA PHE A 183 8.64 9.48 4.43
C PHE A 183 8.10 10.77 5.04
N THR A 184 6.79 11.00 5.01
CA THR A 184 6.16 12.25 5.45
C THR A 184 5.49 12.15 6.82
N ALA A 185 5.57 11.01 7.47
CA ALA A 185 4.92 10.72 8.75
C ALA A 185 5.79 11.02 9.99
#